data_172df5af06ee78b948e368b6a567dc85
#
_entry.id   172df5af06ee78b948e368b6a567dc85
#
_cell.length_a   1.000
_cell.length_b   1.000
_cell.length_c   1.000
_cell.angle_alpha   90.00
_cell.angle_beta   90.00
_cell.angle_gamma   90.00
#
_symmetry.space_group_name_H-M   'P 1'
#
loop_
_entity.id
_entity.type
_entity.pdbx_description
1 polymer ?
#
loop_
_entity_poly.entity_id
_entity_poly.type
_entity_poly.pdbx_seq_one_letter_code
_entity_poly.pdbx_strand_id
1 'polypeptide(L)'
;MTYNLDLFASTPITDGDWLLQFGEAPDLQDTDHIHAVIEAIEQLSPQSKFCIEAIFYERIPFSELGGRLGVSKPHAWRLSNKAMEELRNLLSTNKVLNERYNMFSNWNEAVSSVVLNFHNVSEKRKVEISELDKYVQNMWNYSRDLVYEEATFMDVNDLGRLATSHLKSIGAWDLHATIDLLVKKQHDYGHNNILGFGLLGLCIRISDKIARLVSLEKRGSKPHNESVIDTWTDIVGYASIAKMLENGTFKLELENTND
;
A
#
# COMPACT_ATOMS: atom_id res chain seq x y z
N MET A 1 33.18 -5.71 -8.50
CA MET A 1 32.75 -6.30 -7.24
C MET A 1 31.65 -7.26 -7.56
N THR A 2 31.86 -8.54 -7.33
CA THR A 2 30.86 -9.59 -7.55
C THR A 2 29.87 -9.51 -6.39
N TYR A 3 28.67 -9.03 -6.65
CA TYR A 3 27.60 -9.00 -5.65
C TYR A 3 27.22 -10.44 -5.31
N ASN A 4 27.34 -10.76 -4.03
CA ASN A 4 26.99 -12.08 -3.52
C ASN A 4 25.46 -12.15 -3.39
N LEU A 5 24.81 -12.78 -4.34
CA LEU A 5 23.34 -13.03 -4.36
C LEU A 5 22.86 -13.87 -3.16
N ASP A 6 23.78 -14.45 -2.41
CA ASP A 6 23.48 -15.23 -1.19
C ASP A 6 22.95 -14.36 -0.01
N LEU A 7 23.03 -13.03 -0.10
CA LEU A 7 22.47 -12.13 0.93
C LEU A 7 20.93 -12.14 0.99
N PHE A 8 20.26 -12.54 -0.09
CA PHE A 8 18.82 -12.79 -0.09
C PHE A 8 18.43 -14.14 0.49
N ALA A 9 19.39 -15.08 0.57
CA ALA A 9 19.18 -16.43 1.10
C ALA A 9 19.48 -16.55 2.61
N SER A 10 19.98 -15.54 3.28
CA SER A 10 20.52 -15.63 4.64
C SER A 10 19.61 -15.15 5.78
N THR A 11 18.42 -14.67 5.49
CA THR A 11 17.37 -14.58 6.52
C THR A 11 16.50 -15.83 6.41
N PRO A 12 16.40 -16.67 7.44
CA PRO A 12 15.47 -17.78 7.43
C PRO A 12 14.04 -17.25 7.60
N ILE A 13 13.49 -16.70 6.53
CA ILE A 13 12.04 -16.61 6.38
C ILE A 13 11.65 -18.00 5.95
N THR A 14 10.95 -18.74 6.80
CA THR A 14 10.43 -20.06 6.42
C THR A 14 9.43 -19.88 5.28
N ASP A 15 9.35 -20.82 4.36
CA ASP A 15 8.39 -20.78 3.23
C ASP A 15 6.95 -20.48 3.69
N GLY A 16 6.59 -20.84 4.94
CA GLY A 16 5.32 -20.54 5.55
C GLY A 16 5.09 -19.04 5.87
N ASP A 17 6.14 -18.30 6.21
CA ASP A 17 6.03 -16.88 6.54
C ASP A 17 5.81 -16.02 5.29
N TRP A 18 6.36 -16.44 4.15
CA TRP A 18 6.13 -15.80 2.86
C TRP A 18 4.70 -16.00 2.37
N LEU A 19 4.18 -17.22 2.46
CA LEU A 19 2.81 -17.56 2.06
C LEU A 19 1.76 -16.83 2.91
N LEU A 20 2.05 -16.57 4.19
CA LEU A 20 1.17 -15.85 5.09
C LEU A 20 1.20 -14.32 4.88
N GLN A 21 2.33 -13.75 4.45
CA GLN A 21 2.50 -12.31 4.29
C GLN A 21 2.20 -11.78 2.87
N PHE A 22 2.52 -12.55 1.83
CA PHE A 22 2.56 -12.03 0.45
C PHE A 22 1.77 -12.85 -0.56
N GLY A 23 1.06 -13.91 -0.15
CA GLY A 23 0.50 -14.88 -1.09
C GLY A 23 1.57 -15.83 -1.63
N GLU A 24 1.38 -16.38 -2.82
CA GLU A 24 2.39 -17.24 -3.44
C GLU A 24 3.73 -16.50 -3.54
N ALA A 25 4.81 -17.18 -3.15
CA ALA A 25 6.15 -16.63 -3.28
C ALA A 25 6.34 -16.12 -4.71
N PRO A 26 6.91 -14.92 -4.91
CA PRO A 26 7.19 -14.45 -6.26
C PRO A 26 8.04 -15.51 -6.94
N ASP A 27 7.68 -15.85 -8.18
CA ASP A 27 8.44 -16.79 -8.98
C ASP A 27 9.89 -16.27 -9.08
N LEU A 28 10.81 -16.89 -8.32
CA LEU A 28 12.22 -16.52 -8.30
C LEU A 28 12.91 -16.73 -9.66
N GLN A 29 12.18 -17.23 -10.66
CA GLN A 29 12.61 -17.31 -12.05
C GLN A 29 12.49 -15.96 -12.80
N ASP A 30 11.92 -14.93 -12.17
CA ASP A 30 11.79 -13.60 -12.78
C ASP A 30 13.10 -12.78 -12.64
N THR A 31 14.17 -13.36 -13.15
CA THR A 31 15.52 -12.76 -13.16
C THR A 31 15.56 -11.43 -13.89
N ASP A 32 14.67 -11.22 -14.86
CA ASP A 32 14.65 -10.00 -15.69
C ASP A 32 14.22 -8.76 -14.87
N HIS A 33 13.29 -8.92 -13.92
CA HIS A 33 12.90 -7.82 -13.03
C HIS A 33 13.97 -7.49 -12.01
N ILE A 34 14.65 -8.50 -11.47
CA ILE A 34 15.77 -8.28 -10.55
C ILE A 34 16.90 -7.55 -11.28
N HIS A 35 17.23 -7.96 -12.51
CA HIS A 35 18.22 -7.28 -13.33
C HIS A 35 17.82 -5.83 -13.64
N ALA A 36 16.55 -5.58 -13.99
CA ALA A 36 16.07 -4.24 -14.28
C ALA A 36 16.16 -3.31 -13.04
N VAL A 37 15.88 -3.81 -11.84
CA VAL A 37 16.05 -3.05 -10.59
C VAL A 37 17.53 -2.77 -10.30
N ILE A 38 18.40 -3.77 -10.46
CA ILE A 38 19.84 -3.61 -10.28
C ILE A 38 20.40 -2.57 -11.28
N GLU A 39 20.03 -2.66 -12.55
CA GLU A 39 20.42 -1.69 -13.58
C GLU A 39 19.93 -0.27 -13.26
N ALA A 40 18.72 -0.13 -12.74
CA ALA A 40 18.18 1.16 -12.33
C ALA A 40 18.97 1.74 -11.14
N ILE A 41 19.34 0.92 -10.16
CA ILE A 41 20.17 1.34 -9.02
C ILE A 41 21.56 1.79 -9.50
N GLU A 42 22.15 1.11 -10.49
CA GLU A 42 23.44 1.51 -11.07
C GLU A 42 23.39 2.85 -11.82
N GLN A 43 22.24 3.27 -12.32
CA GLN A 43 22.02 4.54 -13.01
C GLN A 43 21.75 5.71 -12.05
N LEU A 44 21.51 5.46 -10.77
CA LEU A 44 21.30 6.50 -9.77
C LEU A 44 22.56 7.37 -9.61
N SER A 45 22.33 8.62 -9.18
CA SER A 45 23.44 9.45 -8.71
C SER A 45 24.21 8.76 -7.58
N PRO A 46 25.53 8.97 -7.41
CA PRO A 46 26.31 8.32 -6.35
C PRO A 46 25.72 8.51 -4.95
N GLN A 47 25.14 9.68 -4.69
CA GLN A 47 24.50 9.99 -3.41
C GLN A 47 23.18 9.23 -3.25
N SER A 48 22.36 9.17 -4.29
CA SER A 48 21.09 8.45 -4.29
C SER A 48 21.33 6.94 -4.16
N LYS A 49 22.27 6.40 -4.92
CA LYS A 49 22.69 4.99 -4.81
C LYS A 49 23.11 4.64 -3.39
N PHE A 50 23.98 5.46 -2.78
CA PHE A 50 24.41 5.26 -1.39
C PHE A 50 23.21 5.28 -0.41
N CYS A 51 22.24 6.19 -0.59
CA CYS A 51 21.05 6.23 0.25
C CYS A 51 20.22 4.95 0.13
N ILE A 52 20.00 4.46 -1.10
CA ILE A 52 19.24 3.22 -1.35
C ILE A 52 19.99 2.02 -0.75
N GLU A 53 21.28 1.87 -1.01
CA GLU A 53 22.08 0.78 -0.47
C GLU A 53 22.07 0.77 1.06
N ALA A 54 22.31 1.90 1.70
CA ALA A 54 22.37 2.03 3.15
C ALA A 54 21.03 1.66 3.82
N ILE A 55 19.89 2.06 3.23
CA ILE A 55 18.59 1.80 3.82
C ILE A 55 18.12 0.38 3.55
N PHE A 56 18.20 -0.10 2.32
CA PHE A 56 17.59 -1.37 1.91
C PHE A 56 18.51 -2.57 2.08
N TYR A 57 19.81 -2.41 1.84
CA TYR A 57 20.78 -3.51 2.01
C TYR A 57 21.38 -3.54 3.41
N GLU A 58 21.87 -2.38 3.91
CA GLU A 58 22.48 -2.33 5.24
C GLU A 58 21.46 -2.13 6.38
N ARG A 59 20.23 -1.70 6.06
CA ARG A 59 19.13 -1.46 7.00
C ARG A 59 19.49 -0.48 8.13
N ILE A 60 20.29 0.54 7.81
CA ILE A 60 20.69 1.53 8.81
C ILE A 60 19.59 2.56 9.07
N PRO A 61 19.45 3.06 10.30
CA PRO A 61 18.48 4.11 10.61
C PRO A 61 18.92 5.46 10.05
N PHE A 62 17.98 6.37 9.79
CA PHE A 62 18.27 7.71 9.22
C PHE A 62 19.22 8.56 10.08
N SER A 63 19.29 8.35 11.39
CA SER A 63 20.28 9.00 12.26
C SER A 63 21.71 8.60 11.90
N GLU A 64 21.93 7.32 11.61
CA GLU A 64 23.23 6.79 11.18
C GLU A 64 23.54 7.21 9.74
N LEU A 65 22.54 7.11 8.84
CA LEU A 65 22.69 7.61 7.46
C LEU A 65 23.09 9.09 7.46
N GLY A 66 22.44 9.92 8.30
CA GLY A 66 22.81 11.32 8.48
C GLY A 66 24.25 11.51 8.92
N GLY A 67 24.71 10.69 9.88
CA GLY A 67 26.11 10.69 10.34
C GLY A 67 27.09 10.35 9.20
N ARG A 68 26.78 9.31 8.41
CA ARG A 68 27.62 8.89 7.27
C ARG A 68 27.65 9.93 6.13
N LEU A 69 26.55 10.65 5.92
CA LEU A 69 26.44 11.71 4.91
C LEU A 69 26.90 13.09 5.42
N GLY A 70 27.22 13.23 6.72
CA GLY A 70 27.56 14.52 7.32
C GLY A 70 26.39 15.51 7.38
N VAL A 71 25.14 15.02 7.46
CA VAL A 71 23.92 15.83 7.48
C VAL A 71 23.02 15.49 8.66
N SER A 72 22.04 16.34 8.94
CA SER A 72 21.04 16.04 9.98
C SER A 72 20.10 14.90 9.58
N LYS A 73 19.51 14.19 10.56
CA LYS A 73 18.51 13.13 10.32
C LYS A 73 17.37 13.59 9.38
N PRO A 74 16.74 14.77 9.55
CA PRO A 74 15.71 15.25 8.59
C PRO A 74 16.25 15.49 7.18
N HIS A 75 17.52 15.84 7.04
CA HIS A 75 18.12 16.02 5.73
C HIS A 75 18.43 14.67 5.07
N ALA A 76 18.96 13.70 5.83
CA ALA A 76 19.17 12.34 5.34
C ALA A 76 17.86 11.72 4.83
N TRP A 77 16.75 11.91 5.55
CA TRP A 77 15.43 11.50 5.10
C TRP A 77 15.02 12.13 3.76
N ARG A 78 15.21 13.46 3.60
CA ARG A 78 14.90 14.14 2.32
C ARG A 78 15.75 13.62 1.16
N LEU A 79 17.04 13.33 1.40
CA LEU A 79 17.92 12.75 0.40
C LEU A 79 17.47 11.34 0.00
N SER A 80 17.02 10.56 0.96
CA SER A 80 16.50 9.21 0.71
C SER A 80 15.22 9.23 -0.10
N ASN A 81 14.28 10.13 0.22
CA ASN A 81 13.05 10.28 -0.57
C ASN A 81 13.36 10.74 -2.01
N LYS A 82 14.33 11.63 -2.18
CA LYS A 82 14.79 12.02 -3.52
C LYS A 82 15.39 10.84 -4.27
N ALA A 83 16.19 10.01 -3.59
CA ALA A 83 16.77 8.80 -4.18
C ALA A 83 15.69 7.80 -4.60
N MET A 84 14.66 7.62 -3.78
CA MET A 84 13.50 6.77 -4.12
C MET A 84 12.71 7.32 -5.32
N GLU A 85 12.57 8.63 -5.43
CA GLU A 85 11.92 9.27 -6.58
C GLU A 85 12.75 9.09 -7.87
N GLU A 86 14.07 9.28 -7.80
CA GLU A 86 14.95 8.98 -8.93
C GLU A 86 14.84 7.51 -9.36
N LEU A 87 14.86 6.57 -8.41
CA LEU A 87 14.72 5.15 -8.69
C LEU A 87 13.36 4.83 -9.35
N ARG A 88 12.25 5.36 -8.80
CA ARG A 88 10.91 5.19 -9.38
C ARG A 88 10.85 5.71 -10.82
N ASN A 89 11.47 6.86 -11.10
CA ASN A 89 11.51 7.43 -12.46
C ASN A 89 12.29 6.52 -13.41
N LEU A 90 13.43 5.99 -13.01
CA LEU A 90 14.21 5.05 -13.82
C LEU A 90 13.44 3.76 -14.07
N LEU A 91 12.81 3.20 -13.05
CA LEU A 91 12.00 1.99 -13.18
C LEU A 91 10.76 2.22 -14.06
N SER A 92 10.15 3.40 -13.99
CA SER A 92 8.99 3.75 -14.83
C SER A 92 9.31 3.88 -16.31
N THR A 93 10.56 4.12 -16.66
CA THR A 93 11.03 4.17 -18.06
C THR A 93 11.52 2.82 -18.57
N ASN A 94 11.72 1.84 -17.70
CA ASN A 94 12.19 0.51 -18.06
C ASN A 94 11.05 -0.30 -18.71
N LYS A 95 11.24 -0.71 -19.96
CA LYS A 95 10.23 -1.40 -20.76
C LYS A 95 9.77 -2.72 -20.13
N VAL A 96 10.68 -3.49 -19.54
CA VAL A 96 10.41 -4.79 -18.91
C VAL A 96 9.52 -4.62 -17.68
N LEU A 97 9.76 -3.56 -16.90
CA LEU A 97 8.95 -3.24 -15.73
C LEU A 97 7.62 -2.59 -16.13
N ASN A 98 7.63 -1.72 -17.16
CA ASN A 98 6.42 -1.10 -17.70
C ASN A 98 5.42 -2.12 -18.26
N GLU A 99 5.88 -3.21 -18.85
CA GLU A 99 4.97 -4.27 -19.32
C GLU A 99 4.20 -4.91 -18.16
N ARG A 100 4.75 -4.94 -16.95
CA ARG A 100 4.06 -5.41 -15.74
C ARG A 100 3.25 -4.33 -15.03
N TYR A 101 3.72 -3.06 -15.05
CA TYR A 101 2.96 -1.91 -14.54
C TYR A 101 1.83 -1.49 -15.48
N ASN A 102 1.95 -1.77 -16.79
CA ASN A 102 0.88 -1.65 -17.77
C ASN A 102 -0.06 -2.88 -17.81
N MET A 103 -0.09 -3.67 -16.71
CA MET A 103 -1.01 -4.81 -16.59
C MET A 103 -2.48 -4.39 -16.62
N PHE A 104 -2.75 -3.12 -16.37
CA PHE A 104 -4.09 -2.53 -16.42
C PHE A 104 -4.12 -1.41 -17.43
N SER A 105 -5.11 -1.45 -18.33
CA SER A 105 -5.30 -0.41 -19.37
C SER A 105 -6.00 0.83 -18.82
N ASN A 106 -6.73 0.69 -17.72
CA ASN A 106 -7.52 1.76 -17.13
C ASN A 106 -7.70 1.56 -15.61
N TRP A 107 -8.27 2.59 -14.96
CA TRP A 107 -8.53 2.61 -13.52
C TRP A 107 -9.50 1.51 -13.07
N ASN A 108 -10.52 1.21 -13.90
CA ASN A 108 -11.54 0.22 -13.59
C ASN A 108 -10.96 -1.18 -13.46
N GLU A 109 -10.06 -1.55 -14.39
CA GLU A 109 -9.33 -2.83 -14.31
C GLU A 109 -8.43 -2.89 -13.06
N ALA A 110 -7.71 -1.82 -12.77
CA ALA A 110 -6.81 -1.77 -11.62
C ALA A 110 -7.57 -1.92 -10.30
N VAL A 111 -8.65 -1.16 -10.08
CA VAL A 111 -9.44 -1.26 -8.84
C VAL A 111 -10.14 -2.61 -8.74
N SER A 112 -10.62 -3.17 -9.85
CA SER A 112 -11.24 -4.49 -9.88
C SER A 112 -10.27 -5.57 -9.42
N SER A 113 -9.02 -5.53 -9.89
CA SER A 113 -7.97 -6.46 -9.47
C SER A 113 -7.67 -6.35 -7.97
N VAL A 114 -7.56 -5.13 -7.43
CA VAL A 114 -7.27 -4.91 -6.00
C VAL A 114 -8.43 -5.41 -5.12
N VAL A 115 -9.67 -5.08 -5.46
CA VAL A 115 -10.84 -5.53 -4.68
C VAL A 115 -11.02 -7.04 -4.78
N LEU A 116 -10.74 -7.63 -5.95
CA LEU A 116 -10.75 -9.09 -6.13
C LEU A 116 -9.65 -9.76 -5.27
N ASN A 117 -8.47 -9.16 -5.16
CA ASN A 117 -7.42 -9.66 -4.28
C ASN A 117 -7.91 -9.68 -2.83
N PHE A 118 -8.47 -8.58 -2.29
CA PHE A 118 -9.06 -8.58 -0.96
C PHE A 118 -10.16 -9.64 -0.81
N HIS A 119 -10.99 -9.82 -1.85
CA HIS A 119 -11.98 -10.90 -1.83
C HIS A 119 -11.32 -12.27 -1.66
N ASN A 120 -10.30 -12.58 -2.47
CA ASN A 120 -9.69 -13.92 -2.50
C ASN A 120 -8.90 -14.25 -1.23
N VAL A 121 -8.14 -13.27 -0.68
CA VAL A 121 -7.27 -13.51 0.49
C VAL A 121 -8.00 -13.35 1.83
N SER A 122 -9.22 -12.81 1.84
CA SER A 122 -9.96 -12.58 3.07
C SER A 122 -10.78 -13.80 3.47
N GLU A 123 -10.51 -14.33 4.64
CA GLU A 123 -11.31 -15.40 5.24
C GLU A 123 -12.67 -14.85 5.71
N LYS A 124 -13.67 -15.75 5.74
CA LYS A 124 -14.98 -15.41 6.30
C LYS A 124 -14.94 -15.48 7.82
N ARG A 125 -14.64 -14.35 8.50
CA ARG A 125 -14.67 -14.28 9.96
C ARG A 125 -15.21 -12.94 10.47
N LYS A 126 -15.92 -12.99 11.61
CA LYS A 126 -16.30 -11.78 12.32
C LYS A 126 -15.04 -11.11 12.88
N VAL A 127 -14.94 -9.81 12.69
CA VAL A 127 -13.85 -8.97 13.23
C VAL A 127 -14.42 -8.12 14.34
N GLU A 128 -13.79 -8.16 15.51
CA GLU A 128 -14.12 -7.27 16.62
C GLU A 128 -13.51 -5.87 16.37
N ILE A 129 -14.24 -4.81 16.68
CA ILE A 129 -13.79 -3.44 16.41
C ILE A 129 -12.48 -3.13 17.15
N SER A 130 -12.29 -3.72 18.34
CA SER A 130 -11.04 -3.61 19.10
C SER A 130 -9.80 -4.12 18.37
N GLU A 131 -9.96 -5.05 17.43
CA GLU A 131 -8.84 -5.52 16.60
C GLU A 131 -8.32 -4.42 15.66
N LEU A 132 -9.15 -3.45 15.32
CA LEU A 132 -8.77 -2.35 14.41
C LEU A 132 -7.94 -1.28 15.12
N ASP A 133 -8.04 -1.16 16.45
CA ASP A 133 -7.37 -0.10 17.21
C ASP A 133 -5.84 -0.15 17.06
N LYS A 134 -5.26 -1.35 17.02
CA LYS A 134 -3.81 -1.52 16.84
C LYS A 134 -3.32 -0.92 15.51
N TYR A 135 -4.07 -1.09 14.42
CA TYR A 135 -3.71 -0.54 13.11
C TYR A 135 -3.80 0.97 13.10
N VAL A 136 -4.83 1.53 13.75
CA VAL A 136 -4.96 2.99 13.93
C VAL A 136 -3.76 3.54 14.71
N GLN A 137 -3.37 2.88 15.81
CA GLN A 137 -2.20 3.28 16.60
C GLN A 137 -0.91 3.20 15.78
N ASN A 138 -0.72 2.14 15.01
CA ASN A 138 0.43 1.98 14.14
C ASN A 138 0.48 3.10 13.08
N MET A 139 -0.60 3.33 12.36
CA MET A 139 -0.68 4.40 11.35
C MET A 139 -0.30 5.76 11.94
N TRP A 140 -0.75 6.08 13.16
CA TRP A 140 -0.42 7.35 13.83
C TRP A 140 1.04 7.39 14.32
N ASN A 141 1.58 6.29 14.79
CA ASN A 141 2.99 6.21 15.21
C ASN A 141 3.92 6.37 14.00
N TYR A 142 3.60 5.73 12.89
CA TYR A 142 4.39 5.84 11.65
C TYR A 142 4.32 7.23 11.04
N SER A 143 3.17 7.91 11.09
CA SER A 143 3.02 9.27 10.58
C SER A 143 3.88 10.30 11.31
N ARG A 144 4.23 10.05 12.60
CA ARG A 144 5.14 10.91 13.36
C ARG A 144 6.60 10.79 12.92
N ASP A 145 7.02 9.59 12.54
CA ASP A 145 8.43 9.32 12.23
C ASP A 145 8.75 9.41 10.74
N LEU A 146 7.76 9.58 9.86
CA LEU A 146 7.88 9.72 8.39
C LEU A 146 8.72 8.62 7.69
N VAL A 147 9.02 7.53 8.41
CA VAL A 147 10.02 6.53 8.03
C VAL A 147 9.39 5.24 7.50
N TYR A 148 8.06 5.06 7.71
CA TYR A 148 7.42 3.75 7.53
C TYR A 148 6.22 3.82 6.59
N GLU A 149 6.39 4.46 5.44
CA GLU A 149 5.32 4.50 4.43
C GLU A 149 4.91 3.07 4.02
N GLU A 150 5.88 2.18 3.83
CA GLU A 150 5.62 0.76 3.54
C GLU A 150 4.87 0.05 4.67
N ALA A 151 5.30 0.22 5.94
CA ALA A 151 4.61 -0.36 7.08
C ALA A 151 3.18 0.20 7.21
N THR A 152 2.98 1.48 6.89
CA THR A 152 1.65 2.10 6.86
C THR A 152 0.77 1.50 5.75
N PHE A 153 1.33 1.24 4.56
CA PHE A 153 0.60 0.53 3.50
C PHE A 153 0.23 -0.89 3.92
N MET A 154 1.12 -1.61 4.61
CA MET A 154 0.82 -2.95 5.14
C MET A 154 -0.37 -2.91 6.10
N ASP A 155 -0.35 -2.02 7.09
CA ASP A 155 -1.45 -1.87 8.05
C ASP A 155 -2.78 -1.49 7.36
N VAL A 156 -2.75 -0.60 6.39
CA VAL A 156 -3.94 -0.21 5.61
C VAL A 156 -4.46 -1.38 4.78
N ASN A 157 -3.58 -2.17 4.17
CA ASN A 157 -3.95 -3.37 3.42
C ASN A 157 -4.59 -4.42 4.35
N ASP A 158 -4.04 -4.62 5.54
CA ASP A 158 -4.60 -5.54 6.53
C ASP A 158 -5.99 -5.08 7.01
N LEU A 159 -6.18 -3.78 7.20
CA LEU A 159 -7.51 -3.22 7.49
C LEU A 159 -8.52 -3.52 6.36
N GLY A 160 -8.10 -3.42 5.11
CA GLY A 160 -8.92 -3.81 3.96
C GLY A 160 -9.32 -5.29 3.99
N ARG A 161 -8.39 -6.18 4.31
CA ARG A 161 -8.63 -7.63 4.46
C ARG A 161 -9.59 -7.91 5.62
N LEU A 162 -9.39 -7.30 6.78
CA LEU A 162 -10.25 -7.46 7.95
C LEU A 162 -11.67 -6.97 7.68
N ALA A 163 -11.81 -5.80 7.05
CA ALA A 163 -13.12 -5.27 6.71
C ALA A 163 -13.86 -6.17 5.71
N THR A 164 -13.16 -6.70 4.70
CA THR A 164 -13.74 -7.68 3.76
C THR A 164 -14.14 -8.97 4.47
N SER A 165 -13.30 -9.48 5.39
CA SER A 165 -13.60 -10.67 6.20
C SER A 165 -14.87 -10.48 7.03
N HIS A 166 -15.00 -9.33 7.68
CA HIS A 166 -16.18 -8.99 8.48
C HIS A 166 -17.44 -8.94 7.62
N LEU A 167 -17.42 -8.20 6.51
CA LEU A 167 -18.54 -8.09 5.57
C LEU A 167 -19.00 -9.46 5.05
N LYS A 168 -18.03 -10.34 4.69
CA LYS A 168 -18.32 -11.72 4.32
C LYS A 168 -19.02 -12.49 5.45
N SER A 169 -18.57 -12.31 6.69
CA SER A 169 -19.09 -13.04 7.84
C SER A 169 -20.55 -12.72 8.16
N ILE A 170 -20.96 -11.48 7.91
CA ILE A 170 -22.34 -11.01 8.12
C ILE A 170 -23.21 -11.10 6.86
N GLY A 171 -22.66 -11.65 5.74
CA GLY A 171 -23.38 -11.80 4.48
C GLY A 171 -23.65 -10.48 3.74
N ALA A 172 -22.88 -9.43 4.04
CA ALA A 172 -23.03 -8.09 3.44
C ALA A 172 -21.96 -7.77 2.39
N TRP A 173 -21.05 -8.69 2.10
CA TRP A 173 -20.02 -8.50 1.09
C TRP A 173 -20.57 -8.72 -0.32
N ASP A 174 -20.47 -7.70 -1.17
CA ASP A 174 -20.75 -7.78 -2.59
C ASP A 174 -19.54 -7.20 -3.37
N LEU A 175 -18.83 -8.08 -4.08
CA LEU A 175 -17.63 -7.74 -4.86
C LEU A 175 -17.95 -6.72 -5.94
N HIS A 176 -18.99 -6.99 -6.76
CA HIS A 176 -19.31 -6.14 -7.90
C HIS A 176 -19.87 -4.79 -7.46
N ALA A 177 -20.77 -4.77 -6.49
CA ALA A 177 -21.28 -3.52 -5.93
C ALA A 177 -20.17 -2.66 -5.31
N THR A 178 -19.16 -3.28 -4.70
CA THR A 178 -18.00 -2.55 -4.14
C THR A 178 -17.16 -1.92 -5.25
N ILE A 179 -16.86 -2.66 -6.33
CA ILE A 179 -16.12 -2.14 -7.48
C ILE A 179 -16.88 -0.98 -8.13
N ASP A 180 -18.17 -1.18 -8.44
CA ASP A 180 -19.03 -0.15 -9.04
C ASP A 180 -19.11 1.13 -8.20
N LEU A 181 -19.18 0.98 -6.87
CA LEU A 181 -19.17 2.12 -5.95
C LEU A 181 -17.85 2.91 -6.06
N LEU A 182 -16.71 2.22 -6.13
CA LEU A 182 -15.41 2.88 -6.24
C LEU A 182 -15.23 3.58 -7.57
N VAL A 183 -15.65 2.97 -8.68
CA VAL A 183 -15.64 3.58 -10.02
C VAL A 183 -16.49 4.85 -10.02
N LYS A 184 -17.72 4.81 -9.51
CA LYS A 184 -18.60 5.99 -9.39
C LYS A 184 -17.97 7.09 -8.54
N LYS A 185 -17.39 6.74 -7.37
CA LYS A 185 -16.69 7.72 -6.53
C LYS A 185 -15.49 8.34 -7.26
N GLN A 186 -14.72 7.55 -8.01
CA GLN A 186 -13.59 8.06 -8.78
C GLN A 186 -14.05 9.02 -9.89
N HIS A 187 -15.15 8.71 -10.56
CA HIS A 187 -15.77 9.59 -11.55
C HIS A 187 -16.17 10.94 -10.93
N ASP A 188 -16.81 10.92 -9.76
CA ASP A 188 -17.33 12.14 -9.14
C ASP A 188 -16.21 13.00 -8.52
N TYR A 189 -15.21 12.39 -7.92
CA TYR A 189 -14.17 13.09 -7.14
C TYR A 189 -12.86 13.29 -7.91
N GLY A 190 -12.56 12.45 -8.91
CA GLY A 190 -11.30 12.44 -9.63
C GLY A 190 -10.10 12.08 -8.74
N HIS A 191 -8.89 12.30 -9.25
CA HIS A 191 -7.66 11.91 -8.57
C HIS A 191 -7.18 12.91 -7.49
N ASN A 192 -7.46 14.20 -7.68
CA ASN A 192 -6.82 15.27 -6.90
C ASN A 192 -7.17 15.27 -5.42
N ASN A 193 -8.37 14.79 -5.06
CA ASN A 193 -8.82 14.73 -3.68
C ASN A 193 -7.99 13.73 -2.83
N ILE A 194 -7.40 12.75 -3.48
CA ILE A 194 -6.51 11.76 -2.85
C ILE A 194 -5.05 12.20 -3.02
N LEU A 195 -4.61 12.56 -4.22
CA LEU A 195 -3.22 12.90 -4.50
C LEU A 195 -2.72 14.10 -3.69
N GLY A 196 -3.60 15.03 -3.30
CA GLY A 196 -3.23 16.18 -2.48
C GLY A 196 -2.68 15.83 -1.09
N PHE A 197 -3.12 14.72 -0.50
CA PHE A 197 -2.69 14.27 0.83
C PHE A 197 -2.13 12.85 0.81
N GLY A 198 -2.23 12.13 -0.29
CA GLY A 198 -1.67 10.78 -0.48
C GLY A 198 -2.13 9.78 0.59
N LEU A 199 -1.20 8.94 1.03
CA LEU A 199 -1.45 7.92 2.04
C LEU A 199 -1.91 8.51 3.38
N LEU A 200 -1.37 9.64 3.82
CA LEU A 200 -1.79 10.30 5.06
C LEU A 200 -3.28 10.65 5.04
N GLY A 201 -3.79 11.17 3.91
CA GLY A 201 -5.21 11.47 3.75
C GLY A 201 -6.09 10.23 3.87
N LEU A 202 -5.63 9.09 3.35
CA LEU A 202 -6.34 7.81 3.48
C LEU A 202 -6.33 7.29 4.92
N CYS A 203 -5.20 7.39 5.63
CA CYS A 203 -5.11 7.02 7.05
C CYS A 203 -6.09 7.81 7.91
N ILE A 204 -6.21 9.12 7.69
CA ILE A 204 -7.18 9.97 8.39
C ILE A 204 -8.61 9.48 8.12
N ARG A 205 -8.98 9.27 6.86
CA ARG A 205 -10.31 8.80 6.47
C ARG A 205 -10.67 7.44 7.05
N ILE A 206 -9.72 6.49 7.05
CA ILE A 206 -9.90 5.17 7.66
C ILE A 206 -10.07 5.31 9.19
N SER A 207 -9.24 6.14 9.85
CA SER A 207 -9.33 6.37 11.28
C SER A 207 -10.69 6.96 11.68
N ASP A 208 -11.26 7.87 10.90
CA ASP A 208 -12.60 8.41 11.12
C ASP A 208 -13.68 7.32 11.02
N LYS A 209 -13.57 6.40 10.05
CA LYS A 209 -14.51 5.29 9.91
C LYS A 209 -14.41 4.31 11.09
N ILE A 210 -13.20 4.00 11.55
CA ILE A 210 -12.98 3.14 12.73
C ILE A 210 -13.51 3.85 14.00
N ALA A 211 -13.22 5.12 14.21
CA ALA A 211 -13.75 5.89 15.34
C ALA A 211 -15.28 5.91 15.36
N ARG A 212 -15.92 5.98 14.18
CA ARG A 212 -17.37 5.87 14.04
C ARG A 212 -17.89 4.50 14.48
N LEU A 213 -17.24 3.39 14.06
CA LEU A 213 -17.60 2.03 14.49
C LEU A 213 -17.50 1.89 16.00
N VAL A 214 -16.40 2.31 16.62
CA VAL A 214 -16.18 2.31 18.07
C VAL A 214 -17.28 3.10 18.78
N SER A 215 -17.65 4.27 18.26
CA SER A 215 -18.68 5.12 18.85
C SER A 215 -20.09 4.49 18.79
N LEU A 216 -20.42 3.83 17.67
CA LEU A 216 -21.71 3.15 17.50
C LEU A 216 -21.80 1.92 18.42
N GLU A 217 -20.73 1.13 18.52
CA GLU A 217 -20.65 -0.02 19.41
C GLU A 217 -20.85 0.38 20.89
N LYS A 218 -20.10 1.40 21.35
CA LYS A 218 -20.19 1.91 22.73
C LYS A 218 -21.58 2.42 23.09
N ARG A 219 -22.28 3.04 22.14
CA ARG A 219 -23.63 3.56 22.37
C ARG A 219 -24.72 2.50 22.29
N GLY A 220 -24.46 1.38 21.64
CA GLY A 220 -25.47 0.34 21.37
C GLY A 220 -26.64 0.87 20.52
N SER A 221 -26.47 1.97 19.80
CA SER A 221 -27.54 2.64 19.05
C SER A 221 -27.45 2.36 17.55
N LYS A 222 -28.64 2.36 16.91
CA LYS A 222 -28.67 2.28 15.44
C LYS A 222 -28.14 3.58 14.84
N PRO A 223 -27.37 3.52 13.72
CA PRO A 223 -26.93 4.72 13.02
C PRO A 223 -28.12 5.48 12.42
N HIS A 224 -28.05 6.82 12.43
CA HIS A 224 -29.11 7.68 11.88
C HIS A 224 -28.89 8.05 10.40
N ASN A 225 -27.64 8.03 9.94
CA ASN A 225 -27.29 8.39 8.56
C ASN A 225 -26.82 7.15 7.80
N GLU A 226 -25.54 7.03 7.62
CA GLU A 226 -24.87 5.96 6.91
C GLU A 226 -24.92 4.63 7.68
N SER A 227 -25.19 3.51 7.04
CA SER A 227 -25.25 2.21 7.69
C SER A 227 -23.87 1.78 8.24
N VAL A 228 -23.86 0.82 9.16
CA VAL A 228 -22.60 0.20 9.64
C VAL A 228 -21.91 -0.54 8.49
N ILE A 229 -22.67 -1.16 7.60
CA ILE A 229 -22.16 -1.86 6.41
C ILE A 229 -21.42 -0.88 5.51
N ASP A 230 -21.98 0.32 5.24
CA ASP A 230 -21.34 1.33 4.41
C ASP A 230 -19.99 1.77 5.02
N THR A 231 -19.92 1.87 6.36
CA THR A 231 -18.67 2.22 7.04
C THR A 231 -17.57 1.16 6.83
N TRP A 232 -17.92 -0.13 6.93
CA TRP A 232 -17.00 -1.22 6.64
C TRP A 232 -16.59 -1.25 5.16
N THR A 233 -17.54 -1.00 4.25
CA THR A 233 -17.28 -0.91 2.80
C THR A 233 -16.36 0.26 2.47
N ASP A 234 -16.52 1.40 3.14
CA ASP A 234 -15.61 2.54 2.98
C ASP A 234 -14.17 2.23 3.41
N ILE A 235 -13.99 1.45 4.49
CA ILE A 235 -12.64 1.00 4.90
C ILE A 235 -12.01 0.16 3.77
N VAL A 236 -12.75 -0.79 3.18
CA VAL A 236 -12.26 -1.56 2.02
C VAL A 236 -11.92 -0.63 0.86
N GLY A 237 -12.78 0.35 0.58
CA GLY A 237 -12.57 1.32 -0.50
C GLY A 237 -11.28 2.14 -0.32
N TYR A 238 -11.06 2.71 0.86
CA TYR A 238 -9.83 3.47 1.13
C TYR A 238 -8.58 2.58 1.13
N ALA A 239 -8.66 1.35 1.61
CA ALA A 239 -7.57 0.38 1.53
C ALA A 239 -7.27 0.00 0.07
N SER A 240 -8.29 -0.15 -0.78
CA SER A 240 -8.11 -0.40 -2.21
C SER A 240 -7.39 0.75 -2.91
N ILE A 241 -7.78 2.00 -2.61
CA ILE A 241 -7.12 3.20 -3.14
C ILE A 241 -5.66 3.28 -2.64
N ALA A 242 -5.40 2.95 -1.37
CA ALA A 242 -4.04 2.91 -0.84
C ALA A 242 -3.18 1.87 -1.59
N LYS A 243 -3.72 0.69 -1.86
CA LYS A 243 -3.02 -0.33 -2.65
C LYS A 243 -2.74 0.13 -4.08
N MET A 244 -3.68 0.86 -4.70
CA MET A 244 -3.47 1.46 -6.02
C MET A 244 -2.42 2.60 -6.00
N LEU A 245 -2.30 3.36 -4.90
CA LEU A 245 -1.21 4.34 -4.72
C LEU A 245 0.14 3.64 -4.58
N GLU A 246 0.20 2.58 -3.76
CA GLU A 246 1.40 1.79 -3.50
C GLU A 246 1.98 1.21 -4.81
N ASN A 247 1.12 0.65 -5.65
CA ASN A 247 1.53 0.04 -6.92
C ASN A 247 1.51 0.99 -8.12
N GLY A 248 1.28 2.29 -7.91
CA GLY A 248 1.33 3.32 -8.96
C GLY A 248 0.14 3.38 -9.92
N THR A 249 -0.90 2.55 -9.73
CA THR A 249 -2.03 2.45 -10.66
C THR A 249 -3.15 3.47 -10.40
N PHE A 250 -3.11 4.20 -9.29
CA PHE A 250 -4.17 5.16 -8.94
C PHE A 250 -4.32 6.30 -9.96
N LYS A 251 -3.26 6.65 -10.68
CA LYS A 251 -3.26 7.73 -11.69
C LYS A 251 -3.76 7.32 -13.07
N LEU A 252 -4.11 6.05 -13.28
CA LEU A 252 -4.70 5.60 -14.52
C LEU A 252 -6.03 6.33 -14.79
N GLU A 253 -6.33 6.60 -16.04
CA GLU A 253 -7.61 7.19 -16.43
C GLU A 253 -8.75 6.19 -16.23
N LEU A 254 -9.95 6.70 -15.97
CA LEU A 254 -11.15 5.88 -15.99
C LEU A 254 -11.37 5.31 -17.40
N GLU A 255 -11.96 4.14 -17.46
CA GLU A 255 -12.45 3.61 -18.73
C GLU A 255 -13.45 4.61 -19.35
N ASN A 256 -13.19 5.01 -20.59
CA ASN A 256 -14.12 5.88 -21.31
C ASN A 256 -15.41 5.08 -21.60
N THR A 257 -16.40 5.22 -20.75
CA THR A 257 -17.79 4.91 -21.14
C THR A 257 -18.20 5.99 -22.12
N ASN A 258 -18.18 5.68 -23.41
CA ASN A 258 -18.87 6.53 -24.41
C ASN A 258 -20.36 6.54 -24.02
N ASP A 259 -20.78 7.61 -23.33
CA ASP A 259 -22.20 7.94 -23.14
C ASP A 259 -22.88 8.24 -24.48
#